data_2dcc97982242e052bb771d872546bbce
#
_entry.id   2dcc97982242e052bb771d872546bbce
#
_cell.length_a   1.000
_cell.length_b   1.000
_cell.length_c   1.000
_cell.angle_alpha   90.00
_cell.angle_beta   90.00
_cell.angle_gamma   90.00
#
_symmetry.space_group_name_H-M   'P 1'
#
loop_
_entity.id
_entity.type
_entity.pdbx_description
1 polymer ?
#
loop_
_entity_poly.entity_id
_entity_poly.type
_entity_poly.pdbx_seq_one_letter_code
_entity_poly.pdbx_strand_id
1 'polypeptide(L)'
;MDSSLPRYLGYLAFSGLIIMLDQMTKTIAYQNLLGTEPIEVLPVLQWALVFNRGAAFGFLNEAGGIQHYFFSGLAIVVSIVIVVWLWRIFMENRILAWGLVLVLAGAVGNLIDRIRYQYVIDFINVHYHDWYFPAFNIADMSITLGAFLLILDTFGIGRNTD
;
A
#
# COMPACT_ATOMS: atom_id res chain seq x y z
N MET A 1 29.73 -17.36 -6.04
CA MET A 1 28.96 -16.11 -5.81
C MET A 1 27.72 -16.50 -5.05
N ASP A 2 27.48 -15.85 -3.94
CA ASP A 2 26.33 -16.14 -3.06
C ASP A 2 25.02 -15.88 -3.84
N SER A 3 24.25 -16.93 -4.10
CA SER A 3 22.98 -16.87 -4.86
C SER A 3 21.84 -16.16 -4.07
N SER A 4 22.10 -15.79 -2.84
CA SER A 4 21.15 -15.16 -1.96
C SER A 4 20.89 -13.69 -2.32
N LEU A 5 21.95 -12.91 -2.58
CA LEU A 5 21.84 -11.48 -2.85
C LEU A 5 20.97 -11.15 -4.09
N PRO A 6 21.12 -11.81 -5.26
CA PRO A 6 20.27 -11.54 -6.41
C PRO A 6 18.78 -11.77 -6.14
N ARG A 7 18.43 -12.79 -5.35
CA ARG A 7 17.04 -13.06 -4.97
C ARG A 7 16.47 -11.97 -4.06
N TYR A 8 17.22 -11.54 -3.07
CA TYR A 8 16.81 -10.42 -2.19
C TYR A 8 16.60 -9.13 -2.98
N LEU A 9 17.52 -8.79 -3.86
CA LEU A 9 17.39 -7.63 -4.75
C LEU A 9 16.17 -7.75 -5.68
N GLY A 10 15.83 -8.97 -6.12
CA GLY A 10 14.63 -9.25 -6.89
C GLY A 10 13.34 -8.89 -6.12
N TYR A 11 13.25 -9.24 -4.84
CA TYR A 11 12.14 -8.85 -3.98
C TYR A 11 12.03 -7.34 -3.81
N LEU A 12 13.15 -6.65 -3.58
CA LEU A 12 13.16 -5.19 -3.46
C LEU A 12 12.82 -4.50 -4.80
N ALA A 13 13.31 -5.03 -5.92
CA ALA A 13 12.98 -4.51 -7.25
C ALA A 13 11.47 -4.64 -7.55
N PHE A 14 10.84 -5.75 -7.14
CA PHE A 14 9.40 -5.92 -7.29
C PHE A 14 8.62 -4.92 -6.42
N SER A 15 9.05 -4.70 -5.16
CA SER A 15 8.48 -3.64 -4.33
C SER A 15 8.62 -2.27 -5.01
N GLY A 16 9.78 -1.96 -5.57
CA GLY A 16 10.02 -0.73 -6.33
C GLY A 16 9.11 -0.58 -7.54
N LEU A 17 8.84 -1.67 -8.27
CA LEU A 17 7.89 -1.66 -9.38
C LEU A 17 6.47 -1.31 -8.95
N ILE A 18 5.99 -1.89 -7.84
CA ILE A 18 4.65 -1.57 -7.30
C ILE A 18 4.59 -0.11 -6.84
N ILE A 19 5.63 0.40 -6.17
CA ILE A 19 5.71 1.82 -5.77
C ILE A 19 5.63 2.71 -7.01
N MET A 20 6.34 2.38 -8.07
CA MET A 20 6.31 3.13 -9.33
C MET A 20 4.91 3.12 -9.94
N LEU A 21 4.24 1.96 -10.01
CA LEU A 21 2.87 1.84 -10.51
C LEU A 21 1.88 2.64 -9.66
N ASP A 22 1.99 2.59 -8.34
CA ASP A 22 1.18 3.38 -7.43
C ASP A 22 1.32 4.88 -7.69
N GLN A 23 2.56 5.38 -7.74
CA GLN A 23 2.82 6.81 -7.96
C GLN A 23 2.42 7.27 -9.37
N MET A 24 2.58 6.43 -10.38
CA MET A 24 2.10 6.72 -11.75
C MET A 24 0.58 6.82 -11.80
N THR A 25 -0.13 5.84 -11.24
CA THR A 25 -1.60 5.84 -11.25
C THR A 25 -2.18 7.00 -10.43
N LYS A 26 -1.61 7.33 -9.28
CA LYS A 26 -1.96 8.51 -8.49
C LYS A 26 -1.75 9.82 -9.26
N THR A 27 -0.63 9.94 -9.98
CA THR A 27 -0.35 11.11 -10.81
C THR A 27 -1.37 11.24 -11.95
N ILE A 28 -1.68 10.15 -12.64
CA ILE A 28 -2.69 10.12 -13.71
C ILE A 28 -4.07 10.47 -13.15
N ALA A 29 -4.44 9.90 -12.01
CA ALA A 29 -5.71 10.20 -11.35
C ALA A 29 -5.80 11.68 -10.95
N TYR A 30 -4.74 12.23 -10.34
CA TYR A 30 -4.70 13.64 -9.96
C TYR A 30 -4.88 14.56 -11.18
N GLN A 31 -4.18 14.29 -12.28
CA GLN A 31 -4.23 15.13 -13.48
C GLN A 31 -5.58 15.09 -14.21
N ASN A 32 -6.26 13.94 -14.19
CA ASN A 32 -7.48 13.76 -14.95
C ASN A 32 -8.77 13.91 -14.14
N LEU A 33 -8.71 13.74 -12.83
CA LEU A 33 -9.89 13.78 -11.97
C LEU A 33 -9.98 15.03 -11.10
N LEU A 34 -8.98 15.90 -11.12
CA LEU A 34 -9.01 17.13 -10.31
C LEU A 34 -10.11 18.09 -10.80
N GLY A 35 -11.10 18.35 -9.94
CA GLY A 35 -12.22 19.23 -10.26
C GLY A 35 -13.27 18.63 -11.19
N THR A 36 -13.23 17.31 -11.43
CA THR A 36 -14.27 16.60 -12.19
C THR A 36 -15.22 15.87 -11.23
N GLU A 37 -16.43 15.61 -11.72
CA GLU A 37 -17.34 14.67 -11.08
C GLU A 37 -16.80 13.25 -11.17
N PRO A 38 -17.18 12.34 -10.24
CA PRO A 38 -16.79 10.93 -10.31
C PRO A 38 -17.14 10.31 -11.67
N ILE A 39 -16.23 9.50 -12.21
CA ILE A 39 -16.39 8.83 -13.49
C ILE A 39 -16.77 7.37 -13.22
N GLU A 40 -18.00 6.98 -13.55
CA GLU A 40 -18.44 5.59 -13.47
C GLU A 40 -17.71 4.73 -14.50
N VAL A 41 -17.08 3.65 -14.04
CA VAL A 41 -16.38 2.66 -14.87
C VAL A 41 -17.19 1.37 -14.96
N LEU A 42 -17.79 0.98 -13.86
CA LEU A 42 -18.70 -0.17 -13.73
C LEU A 42 -19.86 0.23 -12.78
N PRO A 43 -20.97 -0.50 -12.79
CA PRO A 43 -22.12 -0.21 -11.92
C PRO A 43 -21.80 -0.18 -10.40
N VAL A 44 -20.62 -0.65 -10.01
CA VAL A 44 -20.15 -0.72 -8.62
C VAL A 44 -18.78 -0.09 -8.41
N LEU A 45 -18.21 0.54 -9.45
CA LEU A 45 -16.85 1.09 -9.43
C LEU A 45 -16.81 2.43 -10.15
N GLN A 46 -16.26 3.43 -9.49
CA GLN A 46 -16.01 4.75 -10.07
C GLN A 46 -14.60 5.24 -9.76
N TRP A 47 -14.08 6.10 -10.64
CA TRP A 47 -12.89 6.90 -10.37
C TRP A 47 -13.31 8.21 -9.73
N ALA A 48 -12.86 8.47 -8.51
CA ALA A 48 -13.15 9.69 -7.76
C ALA A 48 -11.93 10.12 -6.97
N LEU A 49 -11.48 11.36 -7.13
CA LEU A 49 -10.30 11.85 -6.45
C LEU A 49 -10.61 12.20 -4.99
N VAL A 50 -9.92 11.56 -4.06
CA VAL A 50 -10.05 11.77 -2.63
C VAL A 50 -8.69 12.04 -2.00
N PHE A 51 -8.59 13.10 -1.20
CA PHE A 51 -7.37 13.46 -0.47
C PHE A 51 -7.46 12.96 0.97
N ASN A 52 -6.84 11.81 1.23
CA ASN A 52 -6.91 11.12 2.51
C ASN A 52 -5.81 11.61 3.46
N ARG A 53 -6.18 12.37 4.46
CA ARG A 53 -5.27 12.87 5.50
C ARG A 53 -5.02 11.89 6.65
N GLY A 54 -5.49 10.64 6.52
CA GLY A 54 -5.38 9.64 7.57
C GLY A 54 -6.59 9.62 8.52
N ALA A 55 -7.68 10.23 8.13
CA ALA A 55 -8.94 10.27 8.87
C ALA A 55 -9.85 9.09 8.50
N ALA A 56 -9.34 7.85 8.56
CA ALA A 56 -10.22 6.70 8.56
C ALA A 56 -11.17 6.85 9.76
N PHE A 57 -12.48 6.98 9.46
CA PHE A 57 -13.56 7.10 10.45
C PHE A 57 -13.68 8.45 11.20
N GLY A 58 -13.08 9.55 10.74
CA GLY A 58 -13.28 10.87 11.36
C GLY A 58 -12.59 11.09 12.71
N PHE A 59 -11.92 10.07 13.24
CA PHE A 59 -11.41 10.05 14.62
C PHE A 59 -10.30 11.07 14.92
N LEU A 60 -9.68 11.67 13.91
CA LEU A 60 -8.61 12.64 14.07
C LEU A 60 -8.75 13.89 13.17
N ASN A 61 -9.93 14.17 12.64
CA ASN A 61 -10.14 15.29 11.71
C ASN A 61 -9.79 16.67 12.31
N GLU A 62 -9.81 16.81 13.64
CA GLU A 62 -9.55 18.06 14.34
C GLU A 62 -8.12 18.19 14.91
N ALA A 63 -7.25 17.20 14.70
CA ALA A 63 -5.92 17.15 15.31
C ALA A 63 -4.85 18.00 14.59
N GLY A 64 -5.24 19.06 13.88
CA GLY A 64 -4.30 20.09 13.40
C GLY A 64 -3.17 19.62 12.47
N GLY A 65 -3.33 18.46 11.79
CA GLY A 65 -2.32 17.94 10.86
C GLY A 65 -1.28 17.00 11.48
N ILE A 66 -1.38 16.66 12.75
CA ILE A 66 -0.45 15.71 13.43
C ILE A 66 -0.55 14.30 12.84
N GLN A 67 -1.70 13.95 12.24
CA GLN A 67 -1.96 12.62 11.68
C GLN A 67 -0.94 12.21 10.63
N HIS A 68 -0.57 13.12 9.71
CA HIS A 68 0.37 12.77 8.65
C HIS A 68 1.77 12.48 9.20
N TYR A 69 2.21 13.17 10.27
CA TYR A 69 3.48 12.85 10.93
C TYR A 69 3.44 11.48 11.61
N PHE A 70 2.34 11.16 12.29
CA PHE A 70 2.16 9.86 12.93
C PHE A 70 2.20 8.72 11.91
N PHE A 71 1.38 8.80 10.84
CA PHE A 71 1.35 7.76 9.81
C PHE A 71 2.64 7.70 8.99
N SER A 72 3.32 8.83 8.76
CA SER A 72 4.63 8.84 8.12
C SER A 72 5.69 8.15 8.98
N GLY A 73 5.74 8.47 10.28
CA GLY A 73 6.65 7.83 11.22
C GLY A 73 6.40 6.33 11.32
N LEU A 74 5.12 5.92 11.41
CA LEU A 74 4.74 4.51 11.42
C LEU A 74 5.19 3.80 10.14
N ALA A 75 4.94 4.39 8.97
CA ALA A 75 5.34 3.83 7.68
C ALA A 75 6.87 3.67 7.58
N ILE A 76 7.65 4.64 8.06
CA ILE A 76 9.12 4.57 8.10
C ILE A 76 9.57 3.39 8.99
N VAL A 77 9.06 3.31 10.21
CA VAL A 77 9.43 2.24 11.16
C VAL A 77 9.07 0.87 10.60
N VAL A 78 7.84 0.71 10.09
CA VAL A 78 7.38 -0.54 9.47
C VAL A 78 8.25 -0.92 8.27
N SER A 79 8.59 0.04 7.41
CA SER A 79 9.44 -0.22 6.24
C SER A 79 10.85 -0.70 6.64
N ILE A 80 11.46 -0.08 7.64
CA ILE A 80 12.78 -0.50 8.16
C ILE A 80 12.70 -1.93 8.73
N VAL A 81 11.70 -2.20 9.56
CA VAL A 81 11.48 -3.53 10.15
C VAL A 81 11.31 -4.58 9.05
N ILE A 82 10.50 -4.30 8.03
CA ILE A 82 10.25 -5.22 6.92
C ILE A 82 11.54 -5.49 6.13
N VAL A 83 12.33 -4.48 5.79
CA VAL A 83 13.59 -4.66 5.05
C VAL A 83 14.55 -5.56 5.81
N VAL A 84 14.71 -5.34 7.14
CA VAL A 84 15.57 -6.15 7.99
C VAL A 84 15.01 -7.57 8.14
N TRP A 85 13.70 -7.72 8.31
CA TRP A 85 13.07 -9.03 8.45
C TRP A 85 13.13 -9.81 7.14
N LEU A 86 12.84 -9.19 6.02
CA LEU A 86 12.93 -9.79 4.69
C LEU A 86 14.33 -10.37 4.43
N TRP A 87 15.40 -9.64 4.79
CA TRP A 87 16.77 -10.11 4.67
C TRP A 87 17.02 -11.43 5.42
N ARG A 88 16.30 -11.68 6.52
CA ARG A 88 16.47 -12.89 7.34
C ARG A 88 15.71 -14.09 6.78
N ILE A 89 14.56 -13.86 6.08
CA ILE A 89 13.61 -14.93 5.78
C ILE A 89 13.42 -15.23 4.29
N PHE A 90 13.95 -14.41 3.39
CA PHE A 90 13.65 -14.48 1.95
C PHE A 90 14.07 -15.80 1.27
N MET A 91 14.98 -16.57 1.88
CA MET A 91 15.39 -17.89 1.41
C MET A 91 14.55 -19.01 2.01
N GLU A 92 13.99 -18.82 3.19
CA GLU A 92 13.35 -19.85 4.00
C GLU A 92 11.83 -19.91 3.75
N ASN A 93 11.20 -18.75 3.62
CA ASN A 93 9.74 -18.67 3.53
C ASN A 93 9.27 -17.71 2.42
N ARG A 94 8.85 -18.28 1.30
CA ARG A 94 8.45 -17.51 0.11
C ARG A 94 7.15 -16.74 0.32
N ILE A 95 6.15 -17.32 0.98
CA ILE A 95 4.85 -16.65 1.19
C ILE A 95 5.05 -15.45 2.10
N LEU A 96 5.76 -15.65 3.21
CA LEU A 96 6.10 -14.57 4.12
C LEU A 96 6.90 -13.47 3.40
N ALA A 97 7.89 -13.84 2.58
CA ALA A 97 8.69 -12.88 1.82
C ALA A 97 7.82 -12.05 0.86
N TRP A 98 6.93 -12.66 0.09
CA TRP A 98 6.01 -11.94 -0.79
C TRP A 98 5.02 -11.05 -0.03
N GLY A 99 4.50 -11.53 1.11
CA GLY A 99 3.66 -10.72 1.99
C GLY A 99 4.38 -9.45 2.47
N LEU A 100 5.62 -9.58 2.94
CA LEU A 100 6.44 -8.46 3.39
C LEU A 100 6.77 -7.47 2.26
N VAL A 101 7.10 -7.97 1.06
CA VAL A 101 7.38 -7.15 -0.13
C VAL A 101 6.18 -6.29 -0.51
N LEU A 102 4.98 -6.85 -0.50
CA LEU A 102 3.74 -6.15 -0.83
C LEU A 102 3.40 -5.09 0.22
N VAL A 103 3.52 -5.42 1.51
CA VAL A 103 3.32 -4.44 2.60
C VAL A 103 4.35 -3.31 2.51
N LEU A 104 5.62 -3.63 2.24
CA LEU A 104 6.68 -2.63 2.04
C LEU A 104 6.34 -1.67 0.91
N ALA A 105 5.93 -2.22 -0.24
CA ALA A 105 5.57 -1.42 -1.42
C ALA A 105 4.45 -0.42 -1.11
N GLY A 106 3.36 -0.87 -0.49
CA GLY A 106 2.25 0.00 -0.14
C GLY A 106 2.58 1.00 0.96
N ALA A 107 3.33 0.59 2.00
CA ALA A 107 3.77 1.50 3.04
C ALA A 107 4.63 2.65 2.49
N VAL A 108 5.59 2.33 1.60
CA VAL A 108 6.45 3.34 0.96
C VAL A 108 5.66 4.19 -0.05
N GLY A 109 4.76 3.60 -0.84
CA GLY A 109 3.90 4.33 -1.78
C GLY A 109 3.09 5.43 -1.09
N ASN A 110 2.39 5.07 -0.01
CA ASN A 110 1.62 6.03 0.79
C ASN A 110 2.49 7.00 1.61
N LEU A 111 3.71 6.60 1.98
CA LEU A 111 4.67 7.50 2.63
C LEU A 111 5.15 8.60 1.69
N ILE A 112 5.42 8.29 0.42
CA ILE A 112 5.83 9.27 -0.59
C ILE A 112 4.79 10.39 -0.71
N ASP A 113 3.51 10.03 -0.77
CA ASP A 113 2.43 11.02 -0.84
C ASP A 113 2.40 11.90 0.40
N ARG A 114 2.50 11.31 1.60
CA ARG A 114 2.49 12.06 2.86
C ARG A 114 3.65 13.04 2.98
N ILE A 115 4.84 12.66 2.50
CA ILE A 115 6.00 13.56 2.50
C ILE A 115 5.81 14.71 1.49
N ARG A 116 5.24 14.43 0.32
CA ARG A 116 5.06 15.43 -0.75
C ARG A 116 3.88 16.36 -0.52
N TYR A 117 2.74 15.80 -0.07
CA TYR A 117 1.44 16.48 -0.11
C TYR A 117 0.78 16.59 1.27
N GLN A 118 1.27 15.88 2.29
CA GLN A 118 0.67 15.76 3.63
C GLN A 118 -0.69 15.02 3.65
N TYR A 119 -1.03 14.36 2.53
CA TYR A 119 -2.18 13.47 2.39
C TYR A 119 -1.83 12.34 1.43
N VAL A 120 -2.66 11.31 1.38
CA VAL A 120 -2.58 10.24 0.39
C VAL A 120 -3.60 10.51 -0.70
N ILE A 121 -3.24 10.23 -1.96
CA ILE A 121 -4.14 10.31 -3.11
C ILE A 121 -4.85 8.98 -3.28
N ASP A 122 -6.17 8.97 -3.04
CA ASP A 122 -7.04 7.83 -3.27
C ASP A 122 -7.93 8.13 -4.48
N PHE A 123 -8.19 7.11 -5.31
CA PHE A 123 -8.93 7.35 -6.55
C PHE A 123 -9.82 6.18 -6.99
N ILE A 124 -9.73 5.03 -6.34
CA ILE A 124 -10.57 3.86 -6.60
C ILE A 124 -11.70 3.88 -5.57
N ASN A 125 -12.92 4.02 -6.03
CA ASN A 125 -14.09 4.07 -5.16
C ASN A 125 -15.09 2.98 -5.58
N VAL A 126 -15.31 2.02 -4.69
CA VAL A 126 -16.29 0.94 -4.84
C VAL A 126 -17.57 1.33 -4.14
N HIS A 127 -18.71 1.16 -4.79
CA HIS A 127 -20.02 1.49 -4.22
C HIS A 127 -21.08 0.46 -4.62
N TYR A 128 -22.14 0.41 -3.83
CA TYR A 128 -23.33 -0.36 -4.15
C TYR A 128 -24.56 0.45 -3.72
N HIS A 129 -25.33 0.97 -4.66
CA HIS A 129 -26.35 2.00 -4.44
C HIS A 129 -25.77 3.20 -3.66
N ASP A 130 -26.36 3.56 -2.52
CA ASP A 130 -25.94 4.68 -1.66
C ASP A 130 -24.82 4.32 -0.67
N TRP A 131 -24.35 3.07 -0.67
CA TRP A 131 -23.25 2.65 0.18
C TRP A 131 -21.92 2.76 -0.55
N TYR A 132 -20.97 3.46 0.05
CA TYR A 132 -19.62 3.67 -0.49
C TYR A 132 -18.57 3.04 0.42
N PHE A 133 -17.73 2.22 -0.18
CA PHE A 133 -16.50 1.80 0.48
C PHE A 133 -15.51 2.98 0.50
N PRO A 134 -14.70 3.15 1.57
CA PRO A 134 -13.66 4.17 1.58
C PRO A 134 -12.79 4.09 0.33
N ALA A 135 -12.54 5.23 -0.31
CA ALA A 135 -11.66 5.28 -1.48
C ALA A 135 -10.26 4.77 -1.14
N PHE A 136 -9.60 4.15 -2.09
CA PHE A 136 -8.28 3.55 -1.92
C PHE A 136 -7.44 3.67 -3.21
N ASN A 137 -6.20 3.18 -3.16
CA ASN A 137 -5.23 3.24 -4.25
C ASN A 137 -4.46 1.91 -4.41
N ILE A 138 -3.46 1.87 -5.30
CA ILE A 138 -2.65 0.68 -5.54
C ILE A 138 -1.81 0.30 -4.32
N ALA A 139 -1.29 1.28 -3.57
CA ALA A 139 -0.54 1.02 -2.33
C ALA A 139 -1.40 0.30 -1.28
N ASP A 140 -2.67 0.71 -1.11
CA ASP A 140 -3.61 0.09 -0.17
C ASP A 140 -3.97 -1.34 -0.59
N MET A 141 -4.17 -1.57 -1.89
CA MET A 141 -4.36 -2.91 -2.44
C MET A 141 -3.15 -3.81 -2.15
N SER A 142 -1.95 -3.26 -2.33
CA SER A 142 -0.71 -3.98 -2.05
C SER A 142 -0.58 -4.34 -0.56
N ILE A 143 -0.87 -3.39 0.35
CA ILE A 143 -0.87 -3.66 1.80
C ILE A 143 -1.88 -4.76 2.13
N THR A 144 -3.10 -4.67 1.60
CA THR A 144 -4.19 -5.63 1.87
C THR A 144 -3.81 -7.03 1.40
N LEU A 145 -3.31 -7.16 0.17
CA LEU A 145 -2.85 -8.44 -0.37
C LEU A 145 -1.64 -8.98 0.41
N GLY A 146 -0.70 -8.11 0.76
CA GLY A 146 0.45 -8.47 1.58
C GLY A 146 0.03 -8.98 2.96
N ALA A 147 -0.87 -8.27 3.65
CA ALA A 147 -1.42 -8.69 4.94
C ALA A 147 -2.15 -10.05 4.82
N PHE A 148 -2.90 -10.27 3.75
CA PHE A 148 -3.53 -11.56 3.49
C PHE A 148 -2.52 -12.69 3.38
N LEU A 149 -1.40 -12.49 2.65
CA LEU A 149 -0.33 -13.49 2.56
C LEU A 149 0.35 -13.75 3.92
N LEU A 150 0.55 -12.72 4.74
CA LEU A 150 1.08 -12.88 6.09
C LEU A 150 0.15 -13.71 6.99
N ILE A 151 -1.15 -13.50 6.86
CA ILE A 151 -2.16 -14.31 7.55
C ILE A 151 -2.12 -15.77 7.07
N LEU A 152 -2.05 -16.02 5.77
CA LEU A 152 -1.94 -17.38 5.22
C LEU A 152 -0.69 -18.12 5.74
N ASP A 153 0.44 -17.41 5.83
CA ASP A 153 1.67 -17.98 6.40
C ASP A 153 1.50 -18.40 7.87
N THR A 154 0.72 -17.63 8.66
CA THR A 154 0.44 -17.97 10.08
C THR A 154 -0.27 -19.33 10.20
N PHE A 155 -1.11 -19.68 9.23
CA PHE A 155 -1.78 -20.97 9.17
C PHE A 155 -0.91 -22.10 8.58
N GLY A 156 0.37 -21.83 8.30
CA GLY A 156 1.31 -22.82 7.75
C GLY A 156 1.12 -23.12 6.28
N ILE A 157 0.29 -22.37 5.57
CA ILE A 157 0.05 -22.55 4.14
C ILE A 157 1.33 -22.18 3.37
N GLY A 158 1.87 -23.12 2.59
CA GLY A 158 3.08 -22.92 1.77
C GLY A 158 4.40 -23.04 2.51
N ARG A 159 4.41 -23.48 3.76
CA ARG A 159 5.62 -23.98 4.41
C ARG A 159 5.92 -25.37 3.87
N ASN A 160 7.13 -25.56 3.34
CA ASN A 160 7.60 -26.92 3.05
C ASN A 160 7.72 -27.64 4.42
N THR A 161 6.85 -28.58 4.66
CA THR A 161 6.99 -29.56 5.76
C THR A 161 7.92 -30.66 5.23
N ASP A 162 9.23 -30.43 5.31
CA ASP A 162 10.23 -31.51 5.22
C ASP A 162 10.45 -32.09 6.61
#